data_66b40be5a10f18c3b578dd8493127f45
#
_entry.id   66b40be5a10f18c3b578dd8493127f45
#
_cell.length_a   1.000
_cell.length_b   1.000
_cell.length_c   1.000
_cell.angle_alpha   90.00
_cell.angle_beta   90.00
_cell.angle_gamma   90.00
#
_symmetry.space_group_name_H-M   'P 1'
#
loop_
_entity.id
_entity.type
_entity.pdbx_description
1 polymer ?
#
loop_
_entity_poly.entity_id
_entity_poly.type
_entity_poly.pdbx_seq_one_letter_code
_entity_poly.pdbx_strand_id
1 'polypeptide(L)'
;MKLGGIEAGGTKMVCAIGDEQGNIFDRAVFPTETPEITVPKMIEYFQDKGIEALGIGCFGPVDLNRKSATYGYITSTPKLAWRFYDFAGAFREALQIPVGFDTDVNGAVLGEVRFGAAKGCENALYITIGTGVGVG
;
A
#
# COMPACT_ATOMS: atom_id res chain seq x y z
N MET A 1 16.35 9.76 -3.00
CA MET A 1 15.35 9.63 -1.90
C MET A 1 15.10 8.16 -1.63
N LYS A 2 15.09 7.76 -0.37
CA LYS A 2 14.82 6.37 0.01
C LYS A 2 13.34 6.22 0.38
N LEU A 3 12.63 5.38 -0.32
CA LEU A 3 11.18 5.25 -0.23
C LEU A 3 10.77 3.86 0.26
N GLY A 4 9.73 3.80 1.06
CA GLY A 4 9.03 2.57 1.40
C GLY A 4 7.81 2.36 0.52
N GLY A 5 7.50 1.11 0.23
CA GLY A 5 6.28 0.72 -0.47
C GLY A 5 5.60 -0.46 0.20
N ILE A 6 4.28 -0.43 0.27
CA ILE A 6 3.44 -1.54 0.72
C ILE A 6 2.44 -1.88 -0.38
N GLU A 7 2.40 -3.15 -0.77
CA GLU A 7 1.27 -3.75 -1.45
C GLU A 7 0.52 -4.61 -0.43
N ALA A 8 -0.60 -4.10 0.04
CA ALA A 8 -1.44 -4.79 1.01
C ALA A 8 -2.45 -5.66 0.28
N GLY A 9 -2.20 -6.95 0.26
CA GLY A 9 -3.06 -7.97 -0.36
C GLY A 9 -3.94 -8.71 0.64
N GLY A 10 -4.96 -9.35 0.14
CA GLY A 10 -5.87 -10.14 0.97
C GLY A 10 -5.25 -11.41 1.57
N THR A 11 -4.13 -11.88 1.04
CA THR A 11 -3.43 -13.11 1.48
C THR A 11 -2.06 -12.78 2.02
N LYS A 12 -1.37 -11.80 1.45
CA LYS A 12 -0.02 -11.39 1.83
C LYS A 12 0.14 -9.88 1.76
N MET A 13 1.00 -9.35 2.62
CA MET A 13 1.49 -7.99 2.59
C MET A 13 2.92 -8.00 2.04
N VAL A 14 3.19 -7.23 0.99
CA VAL A 14 4.52 -7.06 0.44
C VAL A 14 5.05 -5.70 0.86
N CYS A 15 6.19 -5.67 1.51
CA CYS A 15 6.90 -4.46 1.89
C CYS A 15 8.19 -4.38 1.07
N ALA A 16 8.51 -3.20 0.58
CA ALA A 16 9.74 -2.98 -0.18
C ALA A 16 10.38 -1.64 0.16
N ILE A 17 11.68 -1.56 -0.06
CA ILE A 17 12.46 -0.33 0.05
C ILE A 17 13.12 -0.08 -1.29
N GLY A 18 13.00 1.13 -1.80
CA GLY A 18 13.53 1.51 -3.09
C GLY A 18 13.79 3.01 -3.21
N ASP A 19 13.85 3.49 -4.43
CA ASP A 19 14.07 4.90 -4.76
C ASP A 19 13.05 5.43 -5.77
N GLU A 20 13.14 6.71 -6.05
CA GLU A 20 12.28 7.40 -7.02
C GLU A 20 12.53 7.02 -8.48
N GLN A 21 13.61 6.29 -8.77
CA GLN A 21 13.93 5.72 -10.09
C GLN A 21 13.28 4.34 -10.28
N GLY A 22 12.68 3.76 -9.24
CA GLY A 22 12.03 2.45 -9.28
C GLY A 22 12.98 1.28 -8.97
N ASN A 23 14.19 1.55 -8.50
CA ASN A 23 15.09 0.51 -8.01
C ASN A 23 14.59 -0.03 -6.68
N ILE A 24 14.55 -1.35 -6.52
CA ILE A 24 14.18 -2.03 -5.28
C ILE A 24 15.46 -2.56 -4.62
N PHE A 25 15.71 -2.14 -3.38
CA PHE A 25 16.92 -2.50 -2.63
C PHE A 25 16.68 -3.66 -1.66
N ASP A 26 15.46 -3.75 -1.11
CA ASP A 26 15.08 -4.77 -0.15
C ASP A 26 13.59 -5.07 -0.23
N ARG A 27 13.19 -6.27 0.14
CA ARG A 27 11.79 -6.71 0.09
C ARG A 27 11.51 -7.75 1.17
N ALA A 28 10.35 -7.65 1.80
CA ALA A 28 9.83 -8.64 2.73
C ALA A 28 8.36 -8.94 2.44
N VAL A 29 7.94 -10.15 2.78
CA VAL A 29 6.55 -10.61 2.61
C VAL A 29 6.05 -11.14 3.95
N PHE A 30 4.86 -10.70 4.34
CA PHE A 30 4.19 -11.12 5.58
C PHE A 30 2.82 -11.71 5.24
N PRO A 31 2.40 -12.81 5.90
CA PRO A 31 1.02 -13.29 5.77
C PRO A 31 0.02 -12.21 6.24
N THR A 32 -1.10 -12.09 5.55
CA THR A 32 -2.21 -11.24 5.99
C THR A 32 -3.01 -11.96 7.06
N GLU A 33 -2.68 -11.68 8.31
CA GLU A 33 -3.42 -12.17 9.48
C GLU A 33 -4.36 -11.07 10.00
N THR A 34 -4.42 -10.81 11.29
CA THR A 34 -5.14 -9.66 11.85
C THR A 34 -4.24 -8.42 11.88
N PRO A 35 -4.81 -7.20 11.94
CA PRO A 35 -4.02 -5.97 12.07
C PRO A 35 -3.03 -6.01 13.25
N GLU A 36 -3.45 -6.54 14.39
CA GLU A 36 -2.65 -6.61 15.61
C GLU A 36 -1.41 -7.50 15.47
N ILE A 37 -1.45 -8.48 14.57
CA ILE A 37 -0.34 -9.38 14.28
C ILE A 37 0.52 -8.86 13.13
N THR A 38 -0.11 -8.47 12.03
CA THR A 38 0.57 -8.17 10.77
C THR A 38 1.20 -6.78 10.76
N VAL A 39 0.46 -5.75 11.22
CA VAL A 39 0.92 -4.36 11.12
C VAL A 39 2.19 -4.10 11.94
N PRO A 40 2.33 -4.59 13.19
CA PRO A 40 3.58 -4.40 13.93
C PRO A 40 4.81 -4.98 13.23
N LYS A 41 4.70 -6.13 12.58
CA LYS A 41 5.80 -6.76 11.82
C LYS A 41 6.22 -5.89 10.63
N MET A 42 5.25 -5.29 9.94
CA MET A 42 5.52 -4.39 8.81
C MET A 42 6.16 -3.09 9.28
N ILE A 43 5.70 -2.53 10.40
CA ILE A 43 6.30 -1.32 11.00
C ILE A 43 7.75 -1.60 11.40
N GLU A 44 8.01 -2.70 12.08
CA GLU A 44 9.37 -3.12 12.47
C GLU A 44 10.29 -3.26 11.25
N TYR A 45 9.78 -3.78 10.14
CA TYR A 45 10.53 -3.87 8.88
C TYR A 45 11.01 -2.51 8.38
N PHE A 46 10.19 -1.47 8.50
CA PHE A 46 10.54 -0.12 8.04
C PHE A 46 11.32 0.71 9.05
N GLN A 47 11.22 0.37 10.34
CA GLN A 47 11.97 1.08 11.38
C GLN A 47 13.48 0.99 11.10
N ASP A 48 14.20 2.07 11.38
CA ASP A 48 15.65 2.17 11.21
C ASP A 48 16.20 1.95 9.78
N LYS A 49 15.30 1.86 8.79
CA LYS A 49 15.70 1.72 7.37
C LYS A 49 15.99 3.07 6.68
N GLY A 50 15.66 4.18 7.35
CA GLY A 50 15.91 5.53 6.82
C GLY A 50 15.05 5.90 5.62
N ILE A 51 13.84 5.35 5.51
CA ILE A 51 12.89 5.77 4.48
C ILE A 51 12.35 7.16 4.80
N GLU A 52 12.16 7.96 3.76
CA GLU A 52 11.74 9.37 3.87
C GLU A 52 10.24 9.55 3.59
N ALA A 53 9.62 8.59 2.90
CA ALA A 53 8.18 8.52 2.68
C ALA A 53 7.74 7.07 2.44
N LEU A 54 6.46 6.80 2.66
CA LEU A 54 5.86 5.48 2.46
C LEU A 54 4.64 5.59 1.53
N GLY A 55 4.59 4.76 0.50
CA GLY A 55 3.44 4.58 -0.36
C GLY A 55 2.72 3.27 -0.04
N ILE A 56 1.40 3.30 0.06
CA ILE A 56 0.58 2.12 0.35
C ILE A 56 -0.47 1.94 -0.74
N GLY A 57 -0.42 0.79 -1.44
CA GLY A 57 -1.49 0.28 -2.27
C GLY A 57 -2.23 -0.83 -1.52
N CYS A 58 -3.51 -0.63 -1.22
CA CYS A 58 -4.26 -1.48 -0.30
C CYS A 58 -5.48 -2.13 -0.95
N PHE A 59 -5.74 -3.39 -0.59
CA PHE A 59 -7.04 -4.00 -0.90
C PHE A 59 -8.18 -3.18 -0.31
N GLY A 60 -9.33 -3.21 -0.96
CA GLY A 60 -10.46 -2.36 -0.60
C GLY A 60 -11.67 -3.09 0.00
N PRO A 61 -12.74 -2.32 0.17
CA PRO A 61 -12.84 -0.88 -0.06
C PRO A 61 -12.05 -0.05 0.94
N VAL A 62 -11.56 1.11 0.49
CA VAL A 62 -10.79 2.06 1.31
C VAL A 62 -11.37 3.47 1.21
N ASP A 63 -11.15 4.30 2.21
CA ASP A 63 -11.53 5.71 2.17
C ASP A 63 -10.36 6.55 1.64
N LEU A 64 -10.53 7.06 0.41
CA LEU A 64 -9.56 7.94 -0.27
C LEU A 64 -9.95 9.42 -0.22
N ASN A 65 -11.07 9.76 0.42
CA ASN A 65 -11.49 11.15 0.55
C ASN A 65 -10.63 11.88 1.60
N ARG A 66 -9.70 12.71 1.13
CA ARG A 66 -8.77 13.45 2.00
C ARG A 66 -9.45 14.41 3.00
N LYS A 67 -10.72 14.74 2.78
CA LYS A 67 -11.53 15.57 3.69
C LYS A 67 -12.29 14.74 4.73
N SER A 68 -12.31 13.44 4.58
CA SER A 68 -12.97 12.53 5.52
C SER A 68 -12.13 12.35 6.78
N ALA A 69 -12.79 12.22 7.92
CA ALA A 69 -12.15 11.85 9.18
C ALA A 69 -11.56 10.42 9.15
N THR A 70 -12.01 9.59 8.22
CA THR A 70 -11.56 8.20 8.05
C THR A 70 -10.66 8.02 6.81
N TYR A 71 -10.08 9.09 6.27
CA TYR A 71 -9.09 8.98 5.20
C TYR A 71 -7.94 8.04 5.59
N GLY A 72 -7.69 7.05 4.75
CA GLY A 72 -6.65 6.06 5.01
C GLY A 72 -7.14 4.79 5.72
N TYR A 73 -8.44 4.70 5.99
CA TYR A 73 -9.07 3.51 6.56
C TYR A 73 -9.37 2.47 5.48
N ILE A 74 -9.22 1.19 5.83
CA ILE A 74 -9.94 0.10 5.18
C ILE A 74 -11.38 0.16 5.70
N THR A 75 -12.37 0.13 4.83
CA THR A 75 -13.78 0.32 5.21
C THR A 75 -14.55 -1.01 5.34
N SER A 76 -15.61 -1.20 4.58
CA SER A 76 -16.51 -2.36 4.66
C SER A 76 -15.97 -3.60 3.92
N THR A 77 -14.71 -3.94 4.13
CA THR A 77 -14.08 -5.11 3.51
C THR A 77 -14.72 -6.43 3.98
N PRO A 78 -14.75 -7.48 3.15
CA PRO A 78 -15.13 -8.83 3.58
C PRO A 78 -14.15 -9.45 4.60
N LYS A 79 -12.93 -8.93 4.70
CA LYS A 79 -11.95 -9.31 5.74
C LYS A 79 -12.30 -8.67 7.07
N LEU A 80 -13.11 -9.35 7.87
CA LEU A 80 -13.76 -8.79 9.07
C LEU A 80 -12.79 -8.14 10.05
N ALA A 81 -11.61 -8.72 10.28
CA ALA A 81 -10.60 -8.17 11.19
C ALA A 81 -10.04 -6.82 10.74
N TRP A 82 -10.14 -6.52 9.45
CA TRP A 82 -9.61 -5.28 8.84
C TRP A 82 -10.67 -4.20 8.64
N ARG A 83 -11.93 -4.48 8.98
CA ARG A 83 -13.01 -3.49 8.85
C ARG A 83 -12.77 -2.28 9.72
N PHE A 84 -12.92 -1.10 9.10
CA PHE A 84 -12.79 0.20 9.75
C PHE A 84 -11.46 0.39 10.49
N TYR A 85 -10.40 -0.25 9.99
CA TYR A 85 -9.06 -0.12 10.52
C TYR A 85 -8.33 1.07 9.86
N ASP A 86 -7.73 1.94 10.68
CA ASP A 86 -6.92 3.07 10.23
C ASP A 86 -5.54 2.59 9.78
N PHE A 87 -5.48 2.08 8.56
CA PHE A 87 -4.26 1.45 8.04
C PHE A 87 -3.16 2.48 7.77
N ALA A 88 -3.47 3.56 7.05
CA ALA A 88 -2.49 4.61 6.77
C ALA A 88 -2.06 5.37 8.04
N GLY A 89 -2.99 5.60 8.96
CA GLY A 89 -2.72 6.28 10.22
C GLY A 89 -1.75 5.49 11.11
N ALA A 90 -1.89 4.17 11.18
CA ALA A 90 -0.98 3.31 11.95
C ALA A 90 0.49 3.49 11.53
N PHE A 91 0.77 3.52 10.23
CA PHE A 91 2.12 3.75 9.71
C PHE A 91 2.58 5.19 9.89
N ARG A 92 1.69 6.16 9.67
CA ARG A 92 2.01 7.59 9.86
C ARG A 92 2.42 7.89 11.30
N GLU A 93 1.69 7.34 12.26
CA GLU A 93 1.96 7.50 13.69
C GLU A 93 3.27 6.80 14.10
N ALA A 94 3.47 5.56 13.65
CA ALA A 94 4.64 4.77 14.05
C ALA A 94 5.96 5.26 13.42
N LEU A 95 5.94 5.67 12.15
CA LEU A 95 7.15 6.02 11.39
C LEU A 95 7.42 7.52 11.35
N GLN A 96 6.44 8.37 11.66
CA GLN A 96 6.53 9.83 11.65
C GLN A 96 7.04 10.41 10.31
N ILE A 97 6.62 9.82 9.20
CA ILE A 97 6.95 10.21 7.83
C ILE A 97 5.68 10.43 7.00
N PRO A 98 5.76 11.13 5.87
CA PRO A 98 4.64 11.21 4.92
C PRO A 98 4.20 9.84 4.43
N VAL A 99 2.88 9.58 4.43
CA VAL A 99 2.28 8.35 3.94
C VAL A 99 1.27 8.67 2.84
N GLY A 100 1.51 8.14 1.64
CA GLY A 100 0.56 8.12 0.54
C GLY A 100 -0.28 6.84 0.59
N PHE A 101 -1.58 6.95 0.26
CA PHE A 101 -2.51 5.84 0.37
C PHE A 101 -3.47 5.81 -0.82
N ASP A 102 -3.57 4.65 -1.45
CA ASP A 102 -4.48 4.39 -2.57
C ASP A 102 -4.88 2.91 -2.59
N THR A 103 -5.70 2.50 -3.56
CA THR A 103 -5.98 1.09 -3.80
C THR A 103 -4.77 0.37 -4.37
N ASP A 104 -4.71 -0.95 -4.20
CA ASP A 104 -3.69 -1.81 -4.78
C ASP A 104 -3.64 -1.71 -6.30
N VAL A 105 -4.79 -1.69 -6.97
CA VAL A 105 -4.88 -1.56 -8.44
C VAL A 105 -4.47 -0.17 -8.94
N ASN A 106 -4.80 0.90 -8.24
CA ASN A 106 -4.33 2.24 -8.57
C ASN A 106 -2.82 2.37 -8.39
N GLY A 107 -2.28 1.79 -7.32
CA GLY A 107 -0.84 1.70 -7.12
C GLY A 107 -0.13 0.94 -8.23
N ALA A 108 -0.72 -0.17 -8.68
CA ALA A 108 -0.18 -0.99 -9.78
C ALA A 108 -0.18 -0.22 -11.12
N VAL A 109 -1.29 0.41 -11.51
CA VAL A 109 -1.33 1.19 -12.77
C VAL A 109 -0.35 2.35 -12.73
N LEU A 110 -0.21 3.03 -11.60
CA LEU A 110 0.76 4.12 -11.45
C LEU A 110 2.20 3.63 -11.67
N GLY A 111 2.52 2.45 -11.14
CA GLY A 111 3.82 1.80 -11.37
C GLY A 111 4.07 1.50 -12.85
N GLU A 112 3.07 0.97 -13.55
CA GLU A 112 3.16 0.66 -14.99
C GLU A 112 3.30 1.94 -15.84
N VAL A 113 2.59 3.00 -15.51
CA VAL A 113 2.70 4.30 -16.21
C VAL A 113 4.08 4.91 -16.01
N ARG A 114 4.64 4.79 -14.82
CA ARG A 114 5.91 5.43 -14.50
C ARG A 114 7.13 4.62 -14.96
N PHE A 115 7.10 3.31 -14.79
CA PHE A 115 8.28 2.44 -14.97
C PHE A 115 8.04 1.25 -15.91
N GLY A 116 6.79 0.92 -16.23
CA GLY A 116 6.42 -0.32 -16.91
C GLY A 116 5.86 -0.14 -18.32
N ALA A 117 4.95 -1.04 -18.69
CA ALA A 117 4.40 -1.18 -20.03
C ALA A 117 3.52 0.01 -20.49
N ALA A 118 2.96 0.78 -19.55
CA ALA A 118 2.13 1.94 -19.86
C ALA A 118 2.90 3.27 -19.89
N LYS A 119 4.24 3.22 -19.86
CA LYS A 119 5.07 4.43 -19.91
C LYS A 119 4.84 5.21 -21.20
N GLY A 120 4.49 6.49 -21.06
CA GLY A 120 4.18 7.38 -22.19
C GLY A 120 2.74 7.30 -22.70
N CYS A 121 1.89 6.46 -22.13
CA CYS A 121 0.46 6.42 -22.43
C CYS A 121 -0.27 7.57 -21.73
N GLU A 122 -1.22 8.21 -22.44
CA GLU A 122 -2.09 9.24 -21.84
C GLU A 122 -3.15 8.62 -20.94
N ASN A 123 -3.60 7.39 -21.27
CA ASN A 123 -4.58 6.63 -20.50
C ASN A 123 -4.05 5.21 -20.30
N ALA A 124 -4.21 4.70 -19.11
CA ALA A 124 -3.84 3.34 -18.76
C ALA A 124 -4.91 2.71 -17.88
N LEU A 125 -5.12 1.41 -18.04
CA LEU A 125 -6.05 0.61 -17.26
C LEU A 125 -5.31 -0.62 -16.75
N TYR A 126 -5.42 -0.89 -15.45
CA TYR A 126 -4.89 -2.10 -14.84
C TYR A 126 -6.04 -2.96 -14.34
N ILE A 127 -6.09 -4.20 -14.79
CA ILE A 127 -7.10 -5.18 -14.36
C ILE A 127 -6.37 -6.32 -13.66
N THR A 128 -6.72 -6.57 -12.41
CA THR A 128 -6.26 -7.76 -11.67
C THR A 128 -7.39 -8.76 -11.56
N ILE A 129 -7.07 -10.04 -11.80
CA ILE A 129 -8.00 -11.17 -11.66
C ILE A 129 -7.33 -12.21 -10.78
N GLY A 130 -7.83 -12.37 -9.56
CA GLY A 130 -7.32 -13.30 -8.56
C GLY A 130 -8.50 -13.84 -7.73
N THR A 131 -8.41 -13.77 -6.40
CA THR A 131 -9.55 -14.08 -5.51
C THR A 131 -10.75 -13.17 -5.80
N GLY A 132 -10.48 -11.94 -6.24
CA GLY A 132 -11.47 -11.00 -6.75
C GLY A 132 -11.02 -10.38 -8.06
N VAL A 133 -11.81 -9.45 -8.59
CA VAL A 133 -11.47 -8.62 -9.75
C VAL A 133 -11.36 -7.17 -9.30
N GLY A 134 -10.26 -6.53 -9.62
CA GLY A 134 -10.03 -5.12 -9.35
C GLY A 134 -9.63 -4.38 -10.63
N VAL A 135 -9.95 -3.10 -10.69
CA VAL A 135 -9.63 -2.21 -11.81
C VAL A 135 -9.07 -0.91 -11.24
N GLY A 136 -7.94 -0.46 -11.82
CA GLY A 136 -7.28 0.79 -11.47
C GLY A 136 -6.90 1.59 -12.71
#